data_a8f36260a372e2b9fa5ddc628510729e
#
_entry.id   a8f36260a372e2b9fa5ddc628510729e
#
_cell.length_a   1.000
_cell.length_b   1.000
_cell.length_c   1.000
_cell.angle_alpha   90.00
_cell.angle_beta   90.00
_cell.angle_gamma   90.00
#
_symmetry.space_group_name_H-M   'P 1'
#
loop_
_entity.id
_entity.type
_entity.pdbx_description
1 polymer ?
#
loop_
_entity_poly.entity_id
_entity_poly.type
_entity_poly.pdbx_seq_one_letter_code
_entity_poly.pdbx_strand_id
1 'polypeptide(L)'
;MESKKNLVFLGMMGSGKSSIGLLVSKKLNKDFIDVDDEIEKKLDMKISKIFENKGEKYFRGIEEEITLKLLKNKKSVISLGGGAFLNNKIKKEILDKHISFWLNWEPKTLVERIQSSKKRPIAFQSSKNELMKLIKDRYLIYTNAHHKINCENLSKSEIVSKILELYETH
;
A
#
# COMPACT_ATOMS: atom_id res chain seq x y z
N MET A 1 6.67 -9.08 -24.74
CA MET A 1 7.54 -9.63 -23.67
C MET A 1 6.94 -9.26 -22.33
N GLU A 2 6.56 -10.22 -21.50
CA GLU A 2 5.93 -9.95 -20.21
C GLU A 2 6.91 -9.22 -19.28
N SER A 3 6.49 -8.07 -18.72
CA SER A 3 7.34 -7.29 -17.83
C SER A 3 7.79 -8.11 -16.62
N LYS A 4 9.10 -8.13 -16.32
CA LYS A 4 9.65 -8.76 -15.13
C LYS A 4 9.49 -7.93 -13.86
N LYS A 5 8.86 -6.75 -13.97
CA LYS A 5 8.66 -5.82 -12.86
C LYS A 5 7.51 -6.26 -11.98
N ASN A 6 7.61 -5.98 -10.68
CA ASN A 6 6.47 -6.09 -9.77
C ASN A 6 5.51 -4.90 -9.98
N LEU A 7 4.22 -5.13 -9.74
CA LEU A 7 3.25 -4.05 -9.56
C LEU A 7 3.14 -3.77 -8.06
N VAL A 8 3.37 -2.52 -7.67
CA VAL A 8 3.41 -2.14 -6.28
C VAL A 8 2.29 -1.14 -5.99
N PHE A 9 1.36 -1.52 -5.12
CA PHE A 9 0.26 -0.67 -4.68
C PHE A 9 0.63 0.10 -3.43
N LEU A 10 0.46 1.41 -3.46
CA LEU A 10 0.65 2.30 -2.34
C LEU A 10 -0.57 3.20 -2.12
N GLY A 11 -0.66 3.79 -0.95
CA GLY A 11 -1.77 4.62 -0.52
C GLY A 11 -2.07 4.46 0.97
N MET A 12 -2.96 5.29 1.47
CA MET A 12 -3.37 5.26 2.87
C MET A 12 -4.00 3.93 3.27
N MET A 13 -4.01 3.67 4.57
CA MET A 13 -4.87 2.64 5.13
C MET A 13 -6.33 2.91 4.71
N GLY A 14 -7.10 1.86 4.43
CA GLY A 14 -8.48 2.01 3.94
C GLY A 14 -8.64 2.38 2.47
N SER A 15 -7.55 2.56 1.70
CA SER A 15 -7.61 2.88 0.28
C SER A 15 -7.93 1.68 -0.63
N GLY A 16 -7.95 0.45 -0.09
CA GLY A 16 -8.31 -0.75 -0.85
C GLY A 16 -7.16 -1.46 -1.55
N LYS A 17 -5.91 -1.17 -1.21
CA LYS A 17 -4.71 -1.78 -1.81
C LYS A 17 -4.76 -3.30 -1.87
N SER A 18 -5.06 -3.96 -0.75
CA SER A 18 -5.09 -5.42 -0.68
C SER A 18 -6.21 -6.00 -1.54
N SER A 19 -7.41 -5.43 -1.51
CA SER A 19 -8.53 -5.94 -2.33
C SER A 19 -8.34 -5.69 -3.82
N ILE A 20 -7.86 -4.52 -4.21
CA ILE A 20 -7.57 -4.19 -5.61
C ILE A 20 -6.36 -5.00 -6.11
N GLY A 21 -5.29 -5.07 -5.31
CA GLY A 21 -4.10 -5.85 -5.63
C GLY A 21 -4.41 -7.33 -5.88
N LEU A 22 -5.25 -7.93 -5.04
CA LEU A 22 -5.69 -9.32 -5.23
C LEU A 22 -6.50 -9.51 -6.53
N LEU A 23 -7.36 -8.55 -6.89
CA LEU A 23 -8.12 -8.62 -8.15
C LEU A 23 -7.20 -8.49 -9.37
N VAL A 24 -6.25 -7.54 -9.32
CA VAL A 24 -5.27 -7.33 -10.39
C VAL A 24 -4.37 -8.57 -10.54
N SER A 25 -3.90 -9.16 -9.43
CA SER A 25 -3.04 -10.35 -9.47
C SER A 25 -3.74 -11.53 -10.14
N LYS A 26 -5.02 -11.76 -9.84
CA LYS A 26 -5.83 -12.79 -10.51
C LYS A 26 -5.98 -12.55 -12.01
N LYS A 27 -6.22 -11.30 -12.42
CA LYS A 27 -6.36 -10.94 -13.84
C LYS A 27 -5.06 -11.12 -14.62
N LEU A 28 -3.92 -10.86 -13.99
CA LEU A 28 -2.58 -11.00 -14.58
C LEU A 28 -1.95 -12.37 -14.38
N ASN A 29 -2.62 -13.29 -13.67
CA ASN A 29 -2.07 -14.60 -13.26
C ASN A 29 -0.70 -14.46 -12.56
N LYS A 30 -0.64 -13.55 -11.56
CA LYS A 30 0.56 -13.25 -10.76
C LYS A 30 0.29 -13.53 -9.28
N ASP A 31 1.35 -13.79 -8.54
CA ASP A 31 1.27 -13.91 -7.08
C ASP A 31 0.89 -12.59 -6.45
N PHE A 32 0.02 -12.63 -5.44
CA PHE A 32 -0.32 -11.49 -4.61
C PHE A 32 0.38 -11.57 -3.26
N ILE A 33 1.00 -10.48 -2.85
CA ILE A 33 1.73 -10.37 -1.58
C ILE A 33 1.25 -9.10 -0.85
N ASP A 34 0.77 -9.25 0.38
CA ASP A 34 0.51 -8.14 1.29
C ASP A 34 1.66 -8.05 2.30
N VAL A 35 2.35 -6.91 2.33
CA VAL A 35 3.53 -6.73 3.19
C VAL A 35 3.17 -6.80 4.66
N ASP A 36 2.02 -6.24 5.06
CA ASP A 36 1.56 -6.28 6.45
C ASP A 36 1.31 -7.73 6.90
N ASP A 37 0.69 -8.54 6.05
CA ASP A 37 0.47 -9.98 6.33
C ASP A 37 1.81 -10.74 6.45
N GLU A 38 2.78 -10.44 5.61
CA GLU A 38 4.10 -11.09 5.68
C GLU A 38 4.89 -10.69 6.95
N ILE A 39 4.73 -9.45 7.42
CA ILE A 39 5.29 -9.02 8.70
C ILE A 39 4.64 -9.79 9.86
N GLU A 40 3.30 -9.86 9.88
CA GLU A 40 2.56 -10.58 10.92
C GLU A 40 2.94 -12.08 10.94
N LYS A 41 3.06 -12.71 9.79
CA LYS A 41 3.50 -14.12 9.68
C LYS A 41 4.92 -14.31 10.21
N LYS A 42 5.87 -13.44 9.83
CA LYS A 42 7.27 -13.56 10.26
C LYS A 42 7.43 -13.43 11.76
N LEU A 43 6.66 -12.54 12.39
CA LEU A 43 6.78 -12.26 13.82
C LEU A 43 5.77 -13.03 14.68
N ASP A 44 4.87 -13.80 14.04
CA ASP A 44 3.72 -14.45 14.71
C ASP A 44 2.98 -13.49 15.65
N MET A 45 2.79 -12.26 15.19
CA MET A 45 2.23 -11.18 16.00
C MET A 45 1.49 -10.16 15.14
N LYS A 46 0.33 -9.70 15.62
CA LYS A 46 -0.41 -8.61 14.97
C LYS A 46 0.37 -7.29 15.00
N ILE A 47 0.27 -6.49 13.92
CA ILE A 47 0.97 -5.21 13.80
C ILE A 47 0.68 -4.30 14.98
N SER A 48 -0.58 -4.23 15.45
CA SER A 48 -0.95 -3.44 16.63
C SER A 48 -0.13 -3.85 17.87
N LYS A 49 0.09 -5.14 18.06
CA LYS A 49 0.91 -5.68 19.18
C LYS A 49 2.40 -5.42 18.98
N ILE A 50 2.87 -5.42 17.75
CA ILE A 50 4.27 -5.07 17.45
C ILE A 50 4.53 -3.61 17.88
N PHE A 51 3.63 -2.69 17.49
CA PHE A 51 3.74 -1.29 17.90
C PHE A 51 3.67 -1.12 19.41
N GLU A 52 2.74 -1.79 20.08
CA GLU A 52 2.56 -1.74 21.54
C GLU A 52 3.79 -2.27 22.30
N ASN A 53 4.34 -3.41 21.88
CA ASN A 53 5.39 -4.14 22.59
C ASN A 53 6.81 -3.70 22.21
N LYS A 54 7.03 -3.27 20.97
CA LYS A 54 8.35 -2.99 20.39
C LYS A 54 8.52 -1.56 19.87
N GLY A 55 7.43 -0.84 19.69
CA GLY A 55 7.42 0.54 19.22
C GLY A 55 7.57 0.70 17.69
N GLU A 56 7.35 1.93 17.23
CA GLU A 56 7.34 2.25 15.80
C GLU A 56 8.69 2.03 15.13
N LYS A 57 9.78 2.43 15.77
CA LYS A 57 11.14 2.28 15.22
C LYS A 57 11.48 0.84 14.87
N TYR A 58 11.14 -0.09 15.76
CA TYR A 58 11.32 -1.53 15.51
C TYR A 58 10.48 -2.00 14.33
N PHE A 59 9.19 -1.63 14.31
CA PHE A 59 8.29 -1.98 13.20
C PHE A 59 8.84 -1.49 11.86
N ARG A 60 9.30 -0.22 11.78
CA ARG A 60 9.84 0.35 10.54
C ARG A 60 11.10 -0.35 10.05
N GLY A 61 11.95 -0.82 10.96
CA GLY A 61 13.11 -1.65 10.61
C GLY A 61 12.71 -2.98 9.97
N ILE A 62 11.75 -3.68 10.56
CA ILE A 62 11.20 -4.94 10.02
C ILE A 62 10.45 -4.70 8.71
N GLU A 63 9.65 -3.65 8.62
CA GLU A 63 8.94 -3.25 7.39
C GLU A 63 9.94 -3.01 6.24
N GLU A 64 11.04 -2.28 6.47
CA GLU A 64 12.10 -2.06 5.49
C GLU A 64 12.71 -3.39 5.03
N GLU A 65 13.16 -4.23 5.97
CA GLU A 65 13.82 -5.51 5.67
C GLU A 65 12.92 -6.42 4.83
N ILE A 66 11.68 -6.64 5.28
CA ILE A 66 10.73 -7.52 4.61
C ILE A 66 10.35 -6.97 3.24
N THR A 67 10.01 -5.68 3.15
CA THR A 67 9.62 -5.07 1.87
C THR A 67 10.73 -5.16 0.84
N LEU A 68 11.97 -4.82 1.19
CA LEU A 68 13.11 -4.92 0.26
C LEU A 68 13.40 -6.37 -0.15
N LYS A 69 13.18 -7.34 0.73
CA LYS A 69 13.28 -8.77 0.39
C LYS A 69 12.20 -9.19 -0.60
N LEU A 70 10.94 -8.79 -0.36
CA LEU A 70 9.81 -9.12 -1.24
C LEU A 70 9.93 -8.48 -2.62
N LEU A 71 10.45 -7.26 -2.70
CA LEU A 71 10.69 -6.57 -3.97
C LEU A 71 11.70 -7.30 -4.88
N LYS A 72 12.57 -8.15 -4.32
CA LYS A 72 13.47 -9.00 -5.12
C LYS A 72 12.75 -10.10 -5.87
N ASN A 73 11.57 -10.54 -5.39
CA ASN A 73 10.71 -11.43 -6.16
C ASN A 73 10.27 -10.70 -7.43
N LYS A 74 10.17 -11.42 -8.53
CA LYS A 74 9.81 -10.83 -9.82
C LYS A 74 8.41 -11.26 -10.20
N LYS A 75 7.69 -10.39 -10.92
CA LYS A 75 6.36 -10.65 -11.47
C LYS A 75 5.23 -10.79 -10.44
N SER A 76 5.38 -10.22 -9.25
CA SER A 76 4.34 -10.24 -8.22
C SER A 76 3.54 -8.93 -8.19
N VAL A 77 2.36 -8.98 -7.61
CA VAL A 77 1.57 -7.82 -7.21
C VAL A 77 1.74 -7.63 -5.70
N ILE A 78 2.28 -6.50 -5.28
CA ILE A 78 2.66 -6.23 -3.90
C ILE A 78 1.83 -5.07 -3.35
N SER A 79 1.14 -5.30 -2.24
CA SER A 79 0.46 -4.26 -1.45
C SER A 79 1.37 -3.80 -0.32
N LEU A 80 1.72 -2.51 -0.31
CA LEU A 80 2.53 -1.91 0.75
C LEU A 80 1.72 -1.56 1.99
N GLY A 81 2.35 -1.59 3.15
CA GLY A 81 1.86 -0.89 4.33
C GLY A 81 1.73 0.61 4.07
N GLY A 82 0.77 1.29 4.74
CA GLY A 82 0.49 2.70 4.47
C GLY A 82 1.65 3.67 4.69
N GLY A 83 2.66 3.28 5.47
CA GLY A 83 3.85 4.10 5.72
C GLY A 83 5.11 3.67 4.97
N ALA A 84 5.10 2.52 4.31
CA ALA A 84 6.32 1.93 3.74
C ALA A 84 6.96 2.81 2.65
N PHE A 85 6.17 3.46 1.81
CA PHE A 85 6.67 4.33 0.74
C PHE A 85 7.32 5.63 1.23
N LEU A 86 7.19 5.97 2.53
CA LEU A 86 7.91 7.07 3.16
C LEU A 86 9.40 6.73 3.37
N ASN A 87 9.74 5.46 3.42
CA ASN A 87 11.11 5.00 3.53
C ASN A 87 11.86 5.23 2.21
N ASN A 88 12.96 5.98 2.25
CA ASN A 88 13.70 6.37 1.05
C ASN A 88 14.31 5.19 0.29
N LYS A 89 14.73 4.13 0.98
CA LYS A 89 15.31 2.94 0.34
C LYS A 89 14.22 2.16 -0.41
N ILE A 90 13.06 1.95 0.24
CA ILE A 90 11.92 1.27 -0.38
C ILE A 90 11.44 2.08 -1.59
N LYS A 91 11.24 3.39 -1.40
CA LYS A 91 10.79 4.30 -2.47
C LYS A 91 11.73 4.26 -3.67
N LYS A 92 13.04 4.38 -3.43
CA LYS A 92 14.06 4.33 -4.50
C LYS A 92 14.02 3.00 -5.25
N GLU A 93 14.01 1.87 -4.55
CA GLU A 93 13.95 0.53 -5.17
C GLU A 93 12.71 0.39 -6.05
N ILE A 94 11.55 0.87 -5.56
CA ILE A 94 10.30 0.79 -6.31
C ILE A 94 10.34 1.66 -7.56
N LEU A 95 10.79 2.91 -7.44
CA LEU A 95 10.82 3.85 -8.57
C LEU A 95 11.83 3.43 -9.64
N ASP A 96 12.96 2.86 -9.25
CA ASP A 96 14.01 2.46 -10.20
C ASP A 96 13.68 1.14 -10.92
N LYS A 97 12.96 0.20 -10.26
CA LYS A 97 12.91 -1.19 -10.75
C LYS A 97 11.51 -1.79 -10.90
N HIS A 98 10.48 -1.13 -10.41
CA HIS A 98 9.11 -1.66 -10.39
C HIS A 98 8.12 -0.67 -10.98
N ILE A 99 6.83 -1.01 -10.99
CA ILE A 99 5.74 -0.13 -11.43
C ILE A 99 4.86 0.13 -10.22
N SER A 100 4.71 1.40 -9.85
CA SER A 100 3.93 1.78 -8.67
C SER A 100 2.61 2.47 -9.03
N PHE A 101 1.56 2.10 -8.31
CA PHE A 101 0.22 2.63 -8.44
C PHE A 101 -0.24 3.19 -7.09
N TRP A 102 -0.49 4.49 -7.04
CA TRP A 102 -1.10 5.12 -5.89
C TRP A 102 -2.62 5.12 -6.02
N LEU A 103 -3.31 4.42 -5.11
CA LEU A 103 -4.77 4.49 -4.98
C LEU A 103 -5.14 5.75 -4.22
N ASN A 104 -5.50 6.79 -4.97
CA ASN A 104 -5.84 8.10 -4.43
C ASN A 104 -7.35 8.25 -4.23
N TRP A 105 -7.71 8.66 -3.03
CA TRP A 105 -9.06 8.99 -2.62
C TRP A 105 -9.12 10.40 -2.06
N GLU A 106 -10.30 11.01 -2.05
CA GLU A 106 -10.51 12.25 -1.32
C GLU A 106 -10.19 12.04 0.17
N PRO A 107 -9.46 12.96 0.82
CA PRO A 107 -9.08 12.80 2.23
C PRO A 107 -10.28 12.57 3.16
N LYS A 108 -11.42 13.24 2.88
CA LYS A 108 -12.66 13.07 3.64
C LYS A 108 -13.17 11.63 3.57
N THR A 109 -13.21 11.05 2.37
CA THR A 109 -13.64 9.66 2.16
C THR A 109 -12.75 8.67 2.91
N LEU A 110 -11.44 8.90 2.93
CA LEU A 110 -10.51 8.06 3.69
C LEU A 110 -10.71 8.17 5.20
N VAL A 111 -10.91 9.37 5.71
CA VAL A 111 -11.20 9.58 7.14
C VAL A 111 -12.44 8.78 7.55
N GLU A 112 -13.51 8.89 6.78
CA GLU A 112 -14.76 8.15 7.04
C GLU A 112 -14.53 6.62 7.00
N ARG A 113 -13.80 6.11 6.02
CA ARG A 113 -13.45 4.68 5.91
C ARG A 113 -12.57 4.19 7.06
N ILE A 114 -11.59 4.98 7.48
CA ILE A 114 -10.71 4.63 8.59
C ILE A 114 -11.50 4.59 9.90
N GLN A 115 -12.33 5.59 10.15
CA GLN A 115 -13.13 5.68 11.38
C GLN A 115 -14.23 4.62 11.47
N SER A 116 -14.78 4.16 10.34
CA SER A 116 -15.78 3.08 10.32
C SER A 116 -15.16 1.68 10.44
N SER A 117 -13.86 1.53 10.26
CA SER A 117 -13.17 0.24 10.26
C SER A 117 -12.80 -0.22 11.67
N LYS A 118 -13.46 -1.25 12.20
CA LYS A 118 -13.13 -1.87 13.50
C LYS A 118 -11.75 -2.58 13.53
N LYS A 119 -11.07 -2.70 12.40
CA LYS A 119 -9.82 -3.49 12.27
C LYS A 119 -8.55 -2.74 12.61
N ARG A 120 -8.60 -1.45 12.99
CA ARG A 120 -7.41 -0.60 13.12
C ARG A 120 -7.43 0.26 14.38
N PRO A 121 -7.06 -0.33 15.56
CA PRO A 121 -7.11 0.36 16.85
C PRO A 121 -6.31 1.67 16.92
N ILE A 122 -5.17 1.76 16.24
CA ILE A 122 -4.29 2.95 16.24
C ILE A 122 -4.97 4.15 15.57
N ALA A 123 -5.72 3.91 14.49
CA ALA A 123 -6.47 4.96 13.79
C ALA A 123 -7.72 5.43 14.58
N PHE A 124 -8.25 4.59 15.48
CA PHE A 124 -9.37 4.94 16.35
C PHE A 124 -9.04 5.98 17.42
N GLN A 125 -7.77 6.10 17.80
CA GLN A 125 -7.32 7.05 18.82
C GLN A 125 -7.01 8.43 18.25
N SER A 126 -6.92 8.55 16.92
CA SER A 126 -6.62 9.81 16.25
C SER A 126 -7.89 10.61 15.98
N SER A 127 -7.84 11.91 16.25
CA SER A 127 -8.92 12.84 15.87
C SER A 127 -9.05 12.93 14.36
N LYS A 128 -10.22 13.38 13.89
CA LYS A 128 -10.49 13.63 12.48
C LYS A 128 -9.44 14.58 11.84
N ASN A 129 -9.05 15.61 12.58
CA ASN A 129 -8.06 16.59 12.15
C ASN A 129 -6.65 15.98 12.04
N GLU A 130 -6.25 15.14 12.99
CA GLU A 130 -4.97 14.43 12.95
C GLU A 130 -4.90 13.46 11.77
N LEU A 131 -5.96 12.70 11.51
CA LEU A 131 -6.05 11.84 10.33
C LEU A 131 -5.97 12.63 9.03
N MET A 132 -6.68 13.76 8.96
CA MET A 132 -6.67 14.64 7.79
C MET A 132 -5.27 15.18 7.51
N LYS A 133 -4.56 15.62 8.55
CA LYS A 133 -3.17 16.07 8.45
C LYS A 133 -2.25 14.95 7.97
N LEU A 134 -2.33 13.77 8.59
CA LEU A 134 -1.54 12.60 8.21
C LEU A 134 -1.74 12.22 6.74
N ILE A 135 -2.99 12.24 6.26
CA ILE A 135 -3.31 11.97 4.86
C ILE A 135 -2.63 12.98 3.94
N LYS A 136 -2.78 14.28 4.23
CA LYS A 136 -2.17 15.35 3.43
C LYS A 136 -0.65 15.24 3.37
N ASP A 137 -0.01 15.00 4.50
CA ASP A 137 1.45 14.87 4.58
C ASP A 137 1.95 13.68 3.74
N ARG A 138 1.24 12.55 3.81
CA ARG A 138 1.59 11.36 3.01
C ARG A 138 1.32 11.53 1.52
N TYR A 139 0.30 12.27 1.15
CA TYR A 139 -0.02 12.53 -0.26
C TYR A 139 1.12 13.23 -0.99
N LEU A 140 1.84 14.13 -0.33
CA LEU A 140 3.04 14.78 -0.90
C LEU A 140 4.11 13.75 -1.32
N ILE A 141 4.20 12.64 -0.61
CA ILE A 141 5.16 11.58 -0.91
C ILE A 141 4.60 10.61 -1.95
N TYR A 142 3.32 10.25 -1.85
CA TYR A 142 2.68 9.34 -2.80
C TYR A 142 2.62 9.91 -4.23
N THR A 143 2.66 11.23 -4.41
CA THR A 143 2.76 11.86 -5.73
C THR A 143 3.99 11.43 -6.55
N ASN A 144 5.00 10.84 -5.90
CA ASN A 144 6.16 10.27 -6.61
C ASN A 144 5.86 8.92 -7.30
N ALA A 145 4.71 8.29 -7.05
CA ALA A 145 4.36 7.04 -7.72
C ALA A 145 4.30 7.21 -9.24
N HIS A 146 4.60 6.15 -9.99
CA HIS A 146 4.52 6.17 -11.46
C HIS A 146 3.12 6.49 -11.96
N HIS A 147 2.09 5.93 -11.31
CA HIS A 147 0.70 6.15 -11.66
C HIS A 147 -0.13 6.53 -10.44
N LYS A 148 -0.94 7.56 -10.60
CA LYS A 148 -1.98 7.96 -9.67
C LYS A 148 -3.34 7.52 -10.22
N ILE A 149 -4.06 6.71 -9.46
CA ILE A 149 -5.42 6.28 -9.77
C ILE A 149 -6.40 7.05 -8.90
N ASN A 150 -7.17 7.96 -9.48
CA ASN A 150 -8.25 8.64 -8.76
C ASN A 150 -9.43 7.67 -8.62
N CYS A 151 -9.64 7.19 -7.40
CA CYS A 151 -10.59 6.12 -7.10
C CYS A 151 -11.99 6.63 -6.72
N GLU A 152 -12.13 7.93 -6.45
CA GLU A 152 -13.41 8.53 -6.08
C GLU A 152 -14.47 8.26 -7.17
N ASN A 153 -15.66 7.86 -6.73
CA ASN A 153 -16.78 7.52 -7.61
C ASN A 153 -16.56 6.35 -8.58
N LEU A 154 -15.50 5.57 -8.41
CA LEU A 154 -15.24 4.37 -9.19
C LEU A 154 -15.56 3.10 -8.43
N SER A 155 -16.14 2.12 -9.12
CA SER A 155 -16.24 0.75 -8.65
C SER A 155 -14.86 0.07 -8.62
N LYS A 156 -14.74 -1.02 -7.86
CA LYS A 156 -13.50 -1.83 -7.87
C LYS A 156 -13.14 -2.33 -9.27
N SER A 157 -14.13 -2.70 -10.07
CA SER A 157 -13.92 -3.17 -11.45
C SER A 157 -13.33 -2.09 -12.32
N GLU A 158 -13.85 -0.86 -12.24
CA GLU A 158 -13.34 0.28 -13.00
C GLU A 158 -11.91 0.66 -12.57
N ILE A 159 -11.61 0.62 -11.26
CA ILE A 159 -10.24 0.85 -10.76
C ILE A 159 -9.29 -0.21 -11.33
N VAL A 160 -9.67 -1.50 -11.28
CA VAL A 160 -8.87 -2.59 -11.84
C VAL A 160 -8.64 -2.41 -13.32
N SER A 161 -9.67 -2.08 -14.11
CA SER A 161 -9.55 -1.85 -15.56
C SER A 161 -8.55 -0.74 -15.87
N LYS A 162 -8.62 0.40 -15.18
CA LYS A 162 -7.66 1.49 -15.34
C LYS A 162 -6.22 1.08 -15.03
N ILE A 163 -6.02 0.27 -14.01
CA ILE A 163 -4.70 -0.23 -13.65
C ILE A 163 -4.15 -1.14 -14.75
N LEU A 164 -4.97 -2.05 -15.28
CA LEU A 164 -4.56 -2.95 -16.33
C LEU A 164 -4.20 -2.21 -17.63
N GLU A 165 -5.01 -1.23 -18.04
CA GLU A 165 -4.71 -0.36 -19.19
C GLU A 165 -3.36 0.33 -19.05
N LEU A 166 -3.07 0.92 -17.89
CA LEU A 166 -1.79 1.58 -17.65
C LEU A 166 -0.62 0.59 -17.56
N TYR A 167 -0.86 -0.63 -17.08
CA TYR A 167 0.17 -1.67 -17.02
C TYR A 167 0.56 -2.18 -18.40
N GLU A 168 -0.39 -2.29 -19.33
CA GLU A 168 -0.13 -2.75 -20.70
C GLU A 168 0.75 -1.78 -21.51
N THR A 169 0.84 -0.52 -21.06
CA THR A 169 1.70 0.50 -21.72
C THR A 169 3.16 0.47 -21.26
N HIS A 170 3.52 -0.42 -20.30
CA HIS A 170 4.86 -0.61 -19.76
C HIS A 170 5.53 -1.90 -20.27
#